data_61c0937865dd093f56e4158f8f2c9e4c
#
_entry.id   61c0937865dd093f56e4158f8f2c9e4c
#
_cell.length_a   1.000
_cell.length_b   1.000
_cell.length_c   1.000
_cell.angle_alpha   90.00
_cell.angle_beta   90.00
_cell.angle_gamma   90.00
#
_symmetry.space_group_name_H-M   'P 1'
#
loop_
_entity.id
_entity.type
_entity.pdbx_description
1 polymer ?
#
loop_
_entity_poly.entity_id
_entity_poly.type
_entity_poly.pdbx_seq_one_letter_code
_entity_poly.pdbx_strand_id
1 'polypeptide(L)'
;AGRGMLALGLDGGGVMIRGGPHDGRHFAGPGQGPMRPTSLAFLDADTLLVTEGSERNPAAEWRRDLIEKGATGSLWKLDLSSGEARKVIGGLGWAAGVAATGSQRVWLAESWRHRIISVDLGSGRAEPVLSHLPAYPARIAPATGAGFWLSFLSVRNQLVEFILREDGYRRRMLAEVPEPFWMAPALVSGQSFREPMQGSQLRRMGVTKPFSETRSYGLVVQCDAQMRPRRSFHSRADGTAHGCVSACERGDDLFVASKGHGRVLRLEGAAREA
;
A
#
# COMPACT_ATOMS: atom_id res chain seq x y z
N ALA A 1 -14.00 -5.15 2.90
CA ALA A 1 -15.39 -5.50 3.19
C ALA A 1 -15.75 -5.06 4.60
N GLY A 2 -17.01 -4.76 4.86
CA GLY A 2 -17.51 -4.41 6.18
C GLY A 2 -19.01 -4.14 6.16
N ARG A 3 -19.66 -4.31 7.31
CA ARG A 3 -21.10 -4.00 7.49
C ARG A 3 -22.04 -4.69 6.50
N GLY A 4 -21.71 -5.94 6.12
CA GLY A 4 -22.48 -6.70 5.12
C GLY A 4 -22.28 -6.23 3.67
N MET A 5 -21.34 -5.34 3.42
CA MET A 5 -21.03 -4.77 2.12
C MET A 5 -19.61 -5.07 1.69
N LEU A 6 -19.39 -5.09 0.38
CA LEU A 6 -18.08 -5.14 -0.27
C LEU A 6 -17.91 -3.91 -1.17
N ALA A 7 -16.89 -3.11 -0.94
CA ALA A 7 -16.49 -2.03 -1.83
C ALA A 7 -15.36 -2.50 -2.74
N LEU A 8 -15.51 -2.28 -4.03
CA LEU A 8 -14.58 -2.66 -5.09
C LEU A 8 -14.05 -1.41 -5.78
N GLY A 9 -12.74 -1.20 -5.75
CA GLY A 9 -12.07 -0.22 -6.59
C GLY A 9 -11.88 -0.81 -7.99
N LEU A 10 -12.21 -0.05 -9.01
CA LEU A 10 -12.19 -0.50 -10.40
C LEU A 10 -10.95 0.03 -11.13
N ASP A 11 -10.30 -0.80 -11.92
CA ASP A 11 -9.14 -0.39 -12.74
C ASP A 11 -9.50 0.69 -13.77
N GLY A 12 -10.73 0.66 -14.29
CA GLY A 12 -11.29 1.70 -15.14
C GLY A 12 -11.65 3.00 -14.42
N GLY A 13 -11.44 3.04 -13.12
CA GLY A 13 -11.79 4.15 -12.23
C GLY A 13 -13.10 3.96 -11.49
N GLY A 14 -13.21 4.64 -10.34
CA GLY A 14 -14.39 4.64 -9.50
C GLY A 14 -14.47 3.49 -8.51
N VAL A 15 -15.61 3.44 -7.82
CA VAL A 15 -15.91 2.47 -6.77
C VAL A 15 -17.27 1.84 -7.01
N MET A 16 -17.39 0.53 -6.83
CA MET A 16 -18.65 -0.20 -6.88
C MET A 16 -18.94 -0.83 -5.51
N ILE A 17 -20.19 -0.78 -5.08
CA ILE A 17 -20.65 -1.45 -3.85
C ILE A 17 -21.42 -2.73 -4.21
N ARG A 18 -21.19 -3.78 -3.45
CA ARG A 18 -21.93 -5.04 -3.50
C ARG A 18 -22.45 -5.43 -2.12
N GLY A 19 -23.71 -5.80 -2.07
CA GLY A 19 -24.42 -6.15 -0.85
C GLY A 19 -24.91 -4.95 -0.05
N GLY A 20 -25.77 -5.21 0.94
CA GLY A 20 -26.37 -4.21 1.83
C GLY A 20 -27.27 -3.19 1.14
N PRO A 21 -27.56 -2.05 1.81
CA PRO A 21 -28.50 -1.04 1.30
C PRO A 21 -28.01 -0.30 0.05
N HIS A 22 -26.71 -0.34 -0.25
CA HIS A 22 -26.09 0.34 -1.39
C HIS A 22 -25.68 -0.62 -2.51
N ASP A 23 -26.25 -1.83 -2.55
CA ASP A 23 -25.90 -2.83 -3.56
C ASP A 23 -26.08 -2.30 -4.99
N GLY A 24 -25.11 -2.59 -5.84
CA GLY A 24 -25.09 -2.18 -7.24
C GLY A 24 -24.76 -0.72 -7.51
N ARG A 25 -24.62 0.12 -6.47
CA ARG A 25 -24.23 1.53 -6.69
C ARG A 25 -22.79 1.62 -7.22
N HIS A 26 -22.63 2.51 -8.19
CA HIS A 26 -21.35 2.84 -8.81
C HIS A 26 -21.07 4.33 -8.68
N PHE A 27 -19.91 4.67 -8.19
CA PHE A 27 -19.42 6.03 -7.98
C PHE A 27 -18.21 6.23 -8.89
N ALA A 28 -18.41 6.94 -9.98
CA ALA A 28 -17.40 7.12 -11.01
C ALA A 28 -16.88 8.55 -11.07
N GLY A 29 -15.59 8.67 -11.23
CA GLY A 29 -14.76 9.55 -11.95
C GLY A 29 -14.96 11.08 -11.94
N PRO A 30 -14.44 11.78 -12.97
CA PRO A 30 -14.00 13.16 -12.82
C PRO A 30 -15.10 14.12 -12.41
N GLY A 31 -14.78 14.92 -11.39
CA GLY A 31 -15.70 15.90 -10.78
C GLY A 31 -16.60 15.33 -9.71
N GLN A 32 -16.67 14.00 -9.53
CA GLN A 32 -17.56 13.35 -8.57
C GLN A 32 -16.85 12.46 -7.54
N GLY A 33 -15.53 12.34 -7.56
CA GLY A 33 -14.80 11.55 -6.56
C GLY A 33 -13.47 10.94 -7.04
N PRO A 34 -12.90 10.03 -6.25
CA PRO A 34 -11.62 9.40 -6.55
C PRO A 34 -11.72 8.51 -7.78
N MET A 35 -10.81 8.73 -8.73
CA MET A 35 -10.80 7.99 -9.99
C MET A 35 -10.01 6.70 -9.94
N ARG A 36 -8.98 6.62 -9.09
CA ARG A 36 -8.01 5.51 -9.06
C ARG A 36 -7.79 4.99 -7.64
N PRO A 37 -8.78 4.28 -7.07
CA PRO A 37 -8.72 3.83 -5.69
C PRO A 37 -7.53 2.89 -5.44
N THR A 38 -6.73 3.18 -4.41
CA THR A 38 -5.65 2.31 -3.94
C THR A 38 -6.06 1.53 -2.69
N SER A 39 -6.90 2.13 -1.84
CA SER A 39 -7.47 1.46 -0.67
C SER A 39 -8.87 1.99 -0.35
N LEU A 40 -9.68 1.13 0.25
CA LEU A 40 -11.06 1.40 0.63
C LEU A 40 -11.30 0.95 2.07
N ALA A 41 -11.97 1.77 2.87
CA ALA A 41 -12.37 1.42 4.22
C ALA A 41 -13.74 2.02 4.55
N PHE A 42 -14.68 1.22 5.04
CA PHE A 42 -15.94 1.74 5.56
C PHE A 42 -15.69 2.45 6.89
N LEU A 43 -16.11 3.69 7.00
CA LEU A 43 -16.13 4.44 8.25
C LEU A 43 -17.38 4.08 9.05
N ASP A 44 -18.51 4.08 8.37
CA ASP A 44 -19.83 3.66 8.87
C ASP A 44 -20.64 2.99 7.76
N ALA A 45 -21.98 2.85 7.93
CA ALA A 45 -22.83 2.19 6.94
C ALA A 45 -22.97 2.99 5.63
N ASP A 46 -22.90 4.31 5.71
CA ASP A 46 -23.16 5.22 4.59
C ASP A 46 -21.90 5.98 4.13
N THR A 47 -20.77 5.77 4.81
CA THR A 47 -19.52 6.50 4.50
C THR A 47 -18.39 5.55 4.15
N LEU A 48 -17.81 5.76 2.97
CA LEU A 48 -16.62 5.07 2.51
C LEU A 48 -15.42 6.04 2.44
N LEU A 49 -14.31 5.63 3.02
CA LEU A 49 -13.02 6.28 2.86
C LEU A 49 -12.32 5.67 1.65
N VAL A 50 -11.81 6.52 0.77
CA VAL A 50 -11.13 6.11 -0.46
C VAL A 50 -9.80 6.82 -0.55
N THR A 51 -8.71 6.07 -0.64
CA THR A 51 -7.40 6.63 -0.98
C THR A 51 -7.17 6.53 -2.48
N GLU A 52 -6.51 7.53 -3.02
CA GLU A 52 -6.02 7.59 -4.39
C GLU A 52 -4.50 7.78 -4.33
N GLY A 53 -3.75 6.89 -4.98
CA GLY A 53 -2.29 6.92 -4.93
C GLY A 53 -1.72 8.09 -5.71
N SER A 54 -2.26 8.35 -6.89
CA SER A 54 -1.84 9.42 -7.79
C SER A 54 -2.99 9.86 -8.69
N GLU A 55 -3.10 11.17 -8.91
CA GLU A 55 -4.00 11.73 -9.93
C GLU A 55 -3.45 11.55 -11.36
N ARG A 56 -2.14 11.28 -11.48
CA ARG A 56 -1.45 11.19 -12.78
C ARG A 56 -1.28 9.76 -13.25
N ASN A 57 -0.77 8.90 -12.38
CA ASN A 57 -0.38 7.54 -12.71
C ASN A 57 -1.40 6.54 -12.18
N PRO A 58 -1.87 5.58 -13.01
CA PRO A 58 -2.72 4.50 -12.53
C PRO A 58 -1.97 3.58 -11.56
N ALA A 59 -2.71 2.75 -10.82
CA ALA A 59 -2.13 1.86 -9.81
C ALA A 59 -1.12 0.86 -10.39
N ALA A 60 -1.25 0.50 -11.66
CA ALA A 60 -0.28 -0.35 -12.36
C ALA A 60 1.07 0.35 -12.56
N GLU A 61 1.08 1.66 -12.70
CA GLU A 61 2.28 2.48 -12.95
C GLU A 61 2.89 3.06 -11.65
N TRP A 62 2.68 2.40 -10.51
CA TRP A 62 3.20 2.85 -9.22
C TRP A 62 4.73 3.06 -9.21
N ARG A 63 5.49 2.27 -9.99
CA ARG A 63 6.94 2.43 -10.12
C ARG A 63 7.29 3.74 -10.81
N ARG A 64 6.54 4.10 -11.87
CA ARG A 64 6.68 5.37 -12.56
C ARG A 64 6.41 6.53 -11.60
N ASP A 65 5.30 6.48 -10.86
CA ASP A 65 4.94 7.52 -9.89
C ASP A 65 6.04 7.71 -8.83
N LEU A 66 6.60 6.59 -8.29
CA LEU A 66 7.73 6.66 -7.37
C LEU A 66 8.94 7.35 -8.01
N ILE A 67 9.35 6.92 -9.22
CA ILE A 67 10.53 7.47 -9.90
C ILE A 67 10.28 8.92 -10.30
N GLU A 68 9.07 9.32 -10.64
CA GLU A 68 8.68 10.71 -10.86
C GLU A 68 8.61 11.54 -9.58
N LYS A 69 8.72 10.90 -8.39
CA LYS A 69 8.53 11.53 -7.07
C LYS A 69 7.12 12.12 -6.95
N GLY A 70 6.12 11.34 -7.39
CA GLY A 70 4.72 11.73 -7.35
C GLY A 70 4.25 12.12 -5.95
N ALA A 71 3.48 13.19 -5.87
CA ALA A 71 2.90 13.70 -4.64
C ALA A 71 1.49 14.27 -4.90
N THR A 72 0.71 13.56 -5.70
CA THR A 72 -0.67 13.97 -6.06
C THR A 72 -1.72 13.06 -5.42
N GLY A 73 -1.29 12.13 -4.56
CA GLY A 73 -2.20 11.25 -3.84
C GLY A 73 -3.15 11.99 -2.91
N SER A 74 -4.28 11.38 -2.61
CA SER A 74 -5.36 12.00 -1.83
C SER A 74 -6.15 11.00 -1.00
N LEU A 75 -6.85 11.52 0.02
CA LEU A 75 -7.89 10.83 0.78
C LEU A 75 -9.23 11.51 0.53
N TRP A 76 -10.25 10.71 0.25
CA TRP A 76 -11.61 11.13 0.02
C TRP A 76 -12.56 10.51 1.03
N LYS A 77 -13.62 11.25 1.38
CA LYS A 77 -14.79 10.77 2.07
C LYS A 77 -15.94 10.73 1.07
N LEU A 78 -16.47 9.54 0.81
CA LEU A 78 -17.58 9.29 -0.12
C LEU A 78 -18.82 8.95 0.68
N ASP A 79 -19.88 9.72 0.52
CA ASP A 79 -21.21 9.42 1.03
C ASP A 79 -21.91 8.46 0.08
N LEU A 80 -22.24 7.27 0.57
CA LEU A 80 -22.83 6.23 -0.26
C LEU A 80 -24.33 6.46 -0.53
N SER A 81 -25.01 7.31 0.24
CA SER A 81 -26.42 7.63 0.06
C SER A 81 -26.62 8.72 -0.99
N SER A 82 -25.87 9.82 -0.88
CA SER A 82 -25.96 10.93 -1.83
C SER A 82 -25.08 10.73 -3.07
N GLY A 83 -23.96 10.03 -2.93
CA GLY A 83 -22.92 9.93 -3.95
C GLY A 83 -21.93 11.11 -3.92
N GLU A 84 -22.07 12.00 -2.95
CA GLU A 84 -21.13 13.12 -2.80
C GLU A 84 -19.76 12.65 -2.32
N ALA A 85 -18.70 13.10 -2.99
CA ALA A 85 -17.33 12.81 -2.61
C ALA A 85 -16.61 14.12 -2.24
N ARG A 86 -16.03 14.15 -1.04
CA ARG A 86 -15.24 15.27 -0.52
C ARG A 86 -13.79 14.86 -0.34
N LYS A 87 -12.88 15.61 -0.97
CA LYS A 87 -11.44 15.46 -0.71
C LYS A 87 -11.13 15.97 0.70
N VAL A 88 -10.57 15.07 1.54
CA VAL A 88 -10.17 15.39 2.92
C VAL A 88 -8.78 16.01 2.93
N ILE A 89 -7.82 15.37 2.23
CA ILE A 89 -6.44 15.84 2.10
C ILE A 89 -5.88 15.40 0.75
N GLY A 90 -4.98 16.21 0.19
CA GLY A 90 -4.21 15.92 -1.03
C GLY A 90 -2.71 16.14 -0.81
N GLY A 91 -1.94 16.05 -1.89
CA GLY A 91 -0.49 16.26 -1.84
C GLY A 91 0.28 15.10 -1.20
N LEU A 92 -0.31 13.91 -1.17
CA LEU A 92 0.27 12.71 -0.57
C LEU A 92 1.19 11.99 -1.54
N GLY A 93 2.33 11.52 -1.04
CA GLY A 93 3.25 10.65 -1.77
C GLY A 93 2.72 9.22 -1.79
N TRP A 94 1.77 8.91 -2.67
CA TRP A 94 1.11 7.62 -2.83
C TRP A 94 0.34 7.17 -1.58
N ALA A 95 -0.89 7.58 -1.45
CA ALA A 95 -1.80 7.14 -0.41
C ALA A 95 -2.19 5.67 -0.65
N ALA A 96 -1.54 4.72 0.02
CA ALA A 96 -1.65 3.29 -0.26
C ALA A 96 -2.66 2.55 0.63
N GLY A 97 -2.93 3.06 1.81
CA GLY A 97 -3.79 2.40 2.78
C GLY A 97 -4.48 3.36 3.73
N VAL A 98 -5.68 3.02 4.15
CA VAL A 98 -6.44 3.77 5.16
C VAL A 98 -7.15 2.81 6.09
N ALA A 99 -7.16 3.12 7.38
CA ALA A 99 -7.96 2.42 8.38
C ALA A 99 -8.55 3.42 9.38
N ALA A 100 -9.83 3.27 9.70
CA ALA A 100 -10.49 4.09 10.70
C ALA A 100 -9.99 3.76 12.12
N THR A 101 -9.75 4.79 12.92
CA THR A 101 -9.40 4.67 14.35
C THR A 101 -10.53 5.14 15.26
N GLY A 102 -11.64 5.49 14.65
CA GLY A 102 -12.86 6.04 15.24
C GLY A 102 -13.60 6.83 14.18
N SER A 103 -14.58 7.63 14.57
CA SER A 103 -15.44 8.35 13.63
C SER A 103 -14.78 9.59 13.00
N GLN A 104 -13.71 10.12 13.58
CA GLN A 104 -13.10 11.38 13.18
C GLN A 104 -11.65 11.27 12.72
N ARG A 105 -10.97 10.18 13.02
CA ARG A 105 -9.55 10.00 12.70
C ARG A 105 -9.28 8.70 11.98
N VAL A 106 -8.27 8.74 11.14
CA VAL A 106 -7.81 7.56 10.39
C VAL A 106 -6.28 7.46 10.43
N TRP A 107 -5.78 6.24 10.33
CA TRP A 107 -4.41 5.98 9.91
C TRP A 107 -4.35 5.95 8.39
N LEU A 108 -3.36 6.62 7.81
CA LEU A 108 -3.12 6.64 6.38
C LEU A 108 -1.66 6.30 6.09
N ALA A 109 -1.46 5.32 5.21
CA ALA A 109 -0.14 4.91 4.74
C ALA A 109 0.29 5.78 3.55
N GLU A 110 1.37 6.53 3.72
CA GLU A 110 1.98 7.36 2.69
C GLU A 110 3.29 6.70 2.23
N SER A 111 3.20 5.91 1.15
CA SER A 111 4.25 4.97 0.74
C SER A 111 5.57 5.65 0.39
N TRP A 112 5.55 6.68 -0.48
CA TRP A 112 6.78 7.31 -0.96
C TRP A 112 7.49 8.14 0.10
N ARG A 113 6.79 8.49 1.17
CA ARG A 113 7.38 9.16 2.34
C ARG A 113 7.67 8.22 3.50
N HIS A 114 7.51 6.90 3.29
CA HIS A 114 7.84 5.85 4.27
C HIS A 114 7.27 6.14 5.66
N ARG A 115 5.96 6.48 5.72
CA ARG A 115 5.33 6.87 6.98
C ARG A 115 3.86 6.50 7.06
N ILE A 116 3.38 6.44 8.30
CA ILE A 116 1.96 6.46 8.62
C ILE A 116 1.65 7.82 9.23
N ILE A 117 0.56 8.41 8.80
CA ILE A 117 0.05 9.68 9.33
C ILE A 117 -1.33 9.46 9.95
N SER A 118 -1.63 10.25 10.98
CA SER A 118 -2.99 10.43 11.50
C SER A 118 -3.63 11.57 10.72
N VAL A 119 -4.84 11.35 10.19
CA VAL A 119 -5.59 12.39 9.49
C VAL A 119 -6.91 12.62 10.21
N ASP A 120 -7.20 13.87 10.53
CA ASP A 120 -8.50 14.31 11.02
C ASP A 120 -9.45 14.52 9.83
N LEU A 121 -10.56 13.80 9.81
CA LEU A 121 -11.50 13.78 8.68
C LEU A 121 -12.31 15.06 8.51
N GLY A 122 -12.43 15.86 9.57
CA GLY A 122 -13.13 17.15 9.52
C GLY A 122 -12.28 18.25 8.91
N SER A 123 -11.08 18.45 9.45
CA SER A 123 -10.17 19.55 9.10
C SER A 123 -9.16 19.19 8.00
N GLY A 124 -8.92 17.90 7.74
CA GLY A 124 -7.83 17.43 6.87
C GLY A 124 -6.43 17.58 7.47
N ARG A 125 -6.32 17.98 8.76
CA ARG A 125 -5.04 18.09 9.44
C ARG A 125 -4.39 16.72 9.55
N ALA A 126 -3.10 16.66 9.20
CA ALA A 126 -2.33 15.43 9.23
C ALA A 126 -1.08 15.56 10.10
N GLU A 127 -0.80 14.52 10.89
CA GLU A 127 0.37 14.46 11.77
C GLU A 127 1.08 13.11 11.58
N PRO A 128 2.43 13.09 11.49
CA PRO A 128 3.17 11.83 11.45
C PRO A 128 3.00 11.04 12.75
N VAL A 129 2.76 9.74 12.62
CA VAL A 129 2.64 8.80 13.75
C VAL A 129 3.79 7.81 13.75
N LEU A 130 4.14 7.29 12.58
CA LEU A 130 5.24 6.36 12.40
C LEU A 130 6.01 6.79 11.16
N SER A 131 7.26 7.17 11.32
CA SER A 131 8.12 7.71 10.26
C SER A 131 9.37 6.86 10.05
N HIS A 132 10.06 7.11 8.95
CA HIS A 132 11.31 6.43 8.59
C HIS A 132 11.17 4.90 8.52
N LEU A 133 10.03 4.42 8.06
CA LEU A 133 9.80 2.99 7.88
C LEU A 133 10.88 2.38 6.97
N PRO A 134 11.31 1.14 7.25
CA PRO A 134 12.33 0.46 6.45
C PRO A 134 11.81 -0.05 5.09
N ALA A 135 10.54 0.17 4.83
CA ALA A 135 9.83 -0.34 3.68
C ALA A 135 8.74 0.64 3.21
N TYR A 136 8.18 0.40 2.05
CA TYR A 136 7.06 1.15 1.47
C TYR A 136 5.74 0.64 2.06
N PRO A 137 5.08 1.37 2.99
CA PRO A 137 3.84 0.91 3.58
C PRO A 137 2.73 0.81 2.53
N ALA A 138 1.94 -0.26 2.62
CA ALA A 138 0.81 -0.55 1.76
C ALA A 138 -0.50 -0.42 2.55
N ARG A 139 -1.39 -1.43 2.52
CA ARG A 139 -2.67 -1.35 3.20
C ARG A 139 -2.54 -1.56 4.70
N ILE A 140 -3.45 -0.91 5.41
CA ILE A 140 -3.66 -1.06 6.85
C ILE A 140 -5.00 -1.79 7.04
N ALA A 141 -5.00 -2.84 7.86
CA ALA A 141 -6.23 -3.56 8.22
C ALA A 141 -6.39 -3.62 9.73
N PRO A 142 -7.62 -3.59 10.25
CA PRO A 142 -7.85 -3.81 11.67
C PRO A 142 -7.35 -5.20 12.10
N ALA A 143 -6.83 -5.28 13.32
CA ALA A 143 -6.49 -6.52 14.01
C ALA A 143 -7.44 -6.73 15.20
N THR A 144 -7.58 -7.95 15.64
CA THR A 144 -8.27 -8.30 16.91
C THR A 144 -7.53 -7.57 18.05
N GLY A 145 -8.24 -7.20 19.12
CA GLY A 145 -7.62 -6.49 20.25
C GLY A 145 -7.29 -5.02 19.99
N ALA A 146 -8.00 -4.35 19.07
CA ALA A 146 -7.88 -2.92 18.76
C ALA A 146 -6.54 -2.50 18.11
N GLY A 147 -5.76 -3.44 17.57
CA GLY A 147 -4.54 -3.17 16.82
C GLY A 147 -4.77 -3.10 15.31
N PHE A 148 -3.63 -3.08 14.57
CA PHE A 148 -3.65 -3.01 13.11
C PHE A 148 -2.57 -3.88 12.48
N TRP A 149 -2.88 -4.43 11.30
CA TRP A 149 -1.92 -5.06 10.42
C TRP A 149 -1.47 -4.06 9.36
N LEU A 150 -0.17 -3.84 9.28
CA LEU A 150 0.47 -3.00 8.28
C LEU A 150 1.23 -3.88 7.31
N SER A 151 0.84 -3.85 6.05
CA SER A 151 1.50 -4.55 4.96
C SER A 151 2.52 -3.65 4.27
N PHE A 152 3.53 -4.24 3.62
CA PHE A 152 4.56 -3.49 2.93
C PHE A 152 4.75 -4.00 1.50
N LEU A 153 4.73 -3.06 0.56
CA LEU A 153 4.87 -3.33 -0.87
C LEU A 153 6.26 -3.89 -1.21
N SER A 154 7.30 -3.26 -0.68
CA SER A 154 8.70 -3.65 -0.83
C SER A 154 9.54 -2.99 0.26
N VAL A 155 10.77 -3.44 0.45
CA VAL A 155 11.74 -2.79 1.35
C VAL A 155 12.42 -1.62 0.66
N ARG A 156 12.90 -0.67 1.47
CA ARG A 156 13.79 0.39 0.99
C ARG A 156 15.14 -0.21 0.60
N ASN A 157 15.72 0.35 -0.44
CA ASN A 157 16.99 -0.07 -0.97
C ASN A 157 17.87 1.17 -1.14
N GLN A 158 19.12 1.13 -0.68
CA GLN A 158 20.02 2.28 -0.68
C GLN A 158 20.26 2.83 -2.09
N LEU A 159 20.37 1.96 -3.08
CA LEU A 159 20.58 2.36 -4.46
C LEU A 159 19.34 3.08 -5.03
N VAL A 160 18.13 2.59 -4.73
CA VAL A 160 16.90 3.26 -5.13
C VAL A 160 16.78 4.63 -4.46
N GLU A 161 17.06 4.71 -3.16
CA GLU A 161 17.04 5.98 -2.42
C GLU A 161 18.06 6.98 -2.97
N PHE A 162 19.23 6.50 -3.40
CA PHE A 162 20.23 7.33 -4.08
C PHE A 162 19.70 7.86 -5.42
N ILE A 163 19.17 6.99 -6.28
CA ILE A 163 18.63 7.38 -7.59
C ILE A 163 17.50 8.38 -7.47
N LEU A 164 16.63 8.24 -6.46
CA LEU A 164 15.55 9.18 -6.19
C LEU A 164 16.07 10.60 -5.86
N ARG A 165 17.33 10.75 -5.47
CA ARG A 165 17.98 12.05 -5.22
C ARG A 165 18.69 12.61 -6.45
N GLU A 166 19.07 11.76 -7.40
CA GLU A 166 19.82 12.11 -8.62
C GLU A 166 18.85 12.48 -9.76
N ASP A 167 18.32 13.69 -9.72
CA ASP A 167 17.26 14.14 -10.64
C ASP A 167 17.64 14.03 -12.13
N GLY A 168 18.89 14.27 -12.48
CA GLY A 168 19.37 14.13 -13.86
C GLY A 168 19.34 12.67 -14.34
N TYR A 169 19.90 11.77 -13.54
CA TYR A 169 19.90 10.34 -13.83
C TYR A 169 18.49 9.77 -13.90
N ARG A 170 17.67 10.08 -12.91
CA ARG A 170 16.29 9.62 -12.78
C ARG A 170 15.45 9.98 -14.01
N ARG A 171 15.54 11.24 -14.47
CA ARG A 171 14.81 11.70 -15.67
C ARG A 171 15.29 11.00 -16.94
N ARG A 172 16.59 10.79 -17.08
CA ARG A 172 17.14 10.02 -18.21
C ARG A 172 16.70 8.57 -18.17
N MET A 173 16.72 7.93 -17.01
CA MET A 173 16.24 6.55 -16.85
C MET A 173 14.76 6.42 -17.27
N LEU A 174 13.90 7.35 -16.87
CA LEU A 174 12.49 7.36 -17.28
C LEU A 174 12.29 7.53 -18.79
N ALA A 175 13.17 8.30 -19.46
CA ALA A 175 13.07 8.59 -20.88
C ALA A 175 13.69 7.53 -21.78
N GLU A 176 14.80 6.92 -21.35
CA GLU A 176 15.67 6.13 -22.22
C GLU A 176 15.66 4.63 -21.88
N VAL A 177 15.26 4.25 -20.65
CA VAL A 177 15.34 2.86 -20.17
C VAL A 177 13.94 2.23 -20.13
N PRO A 178 13.72 1.05 -20.71
CA PRO A 178 12.45 0.34 -20.54
C PRO A 178 12.18 0.00 -19.08
N GLU A 179 10.92 0.12 -18.66
CA GLU A 179 10.49 -0.02 -17.27
C GLU A 179 11.00 -1.28 -16.54
N PRO A 180 11.04 -2.49 -17.14
CA PRO A 180 11.55 -3.69 -16.47
C PRO A 180 13.01 -3.55 -15.99
N PHE A 181 13.78 -2.65 -16.59
CA PHE A 181 15.20 -2.41 -16.27
C PHE A 181 15.42 -1.19 -15.39
N TRP A 182 14.39 -0.52 -14.93
CA TRP A 182 14.55 0.58 -13.98
C TRP A 182 15.13 0.10 -12.65
N MET A 183 16.02 0.88 -12.11
CA MET A 183 16.50 0.74 -10.73
C MET A 183 15.39 1.23 -9.79
N ALA A 184 14.42 0.38 -9.52
CA ALA A 184 13.25 0.64 -8.73
C ALA A 184 12.90 -0.60 -7.90
N PRO A 185 12.13 -0.45 -6.80
CA PRO A 185 11.58 -1.59 -6.08
C PRO A 185 10.76 -2.49 -7.02
N ALA A 186 10.70 -3.77 -6.70
CA ALA A 186 9.93 -4.74 -7.44
C ALA A 186 9.07 -5.58 -6.48
N LEU A 187 8.01 -6.17 -7.01
CA LEU A 187 7.16 -7.09 -6.24
C LEU A 187 7.76 -8.50 -6.19
N VAL A 188 8.57 -8.84 -7.17
CA VAL A 188 9.38 -10.07 -7.25
C VAL A 188 10.75 -9.73 -7.77
N SER A 189 11.73 -10.59 -7.52
CA SER A 189 13.10 -10.46 -8.01
C SER A 189 13.71 -11.84 -8.29
N GLY A 190 14.83 -11.84 -9.04
CA GLY A 190 15.55 -13.06 -9.36
C GLY A 190 14.94 -13.88 -10.51
N GLN A 191 14.16 -13.24 -11.37
CA GLN A 191 13.53 -13.92 -12.53
C GLN A 191 14.39 -13.85 -13.80
N SER A 192 15.28 -12.86 -13.91
CA SER A 192 16.14 -12.69 -15.07
C SER A 192 17.52 -12.20 -14.65
N PHE A 193 18.55 -12.69 -15.33
CA PHE A 193 19.92 -12.17 -15.16
C PHE A 193 20.08 -10.72 -15.68
N ARG A 194 19.12 -10.22 -16.44
CA ARG A 194 19.09 -8.85 -16.96
C ARG A 194 18.48 -7.84 -15.99
N GLU A 195 17.90 -8.31 -14.88
CA GLU A 195 17.35 -7.39 -13.90
C GLU A 195 18.42 -6.45 -13.35
N PRO A 196 18.11 -5.15 -13.16
CA PRO A 196 19.00 -4.23 -12.46
C PRO A 196 19.39 -4.78 -11.10
N MET A 197 20.61 -4.51 -10.65
CA MET A 197 21.16 -5.01 -9.39
C MET A 197 21.28 -6.55 -9.32
N GLN A 198 21.21 -7.24 -10.46
CA GLN A 198 21.31 -8.70 -10.50
C GLN A 198 22.62 -9.20 -9.85
N GLY A 199 23.71 -8.47 -10.03
CA GLY A 199 24.99 -8.78 -9.38
C GLY A 199 24.92 -8.76 -7.85
N SER A 200 24.12 -7.89 -7.27
CA SER A 200 23.89 -7.81 -5.82
C SER A 200 22.88 -8.83 -5.32
N GLN A 201 22.08 -9.42 -6.20
CA GLN A 201 21.04 -10.40 -5.87
C GLN A 201 21.42 -11.83 -6.29
N LEU A 202 22.65 -12.04 -6.73
CA LEU A 202 23.10 -13.37 -7.14
C LEU A 202 22.97 -14.36 -5.98
N ARG A 203 22.22 -15.44 -6.25
CA ARG A 203 22.21 -16.61 -5.42
C ARG A 203 23.42 -17.49 -5.75
N ARG A 204 24.19 -17.84 -4.75
CA ARG A 204 25.22 -18.86 -4.88
C ARG A 204 24.76 -20.09 -4.11
N MET A 205 24.66 -21.23 -4.79
CA MET A 205 24.16 -22.48 -4.21
C MET A 205 22.76 -22.35 -3.57
N GLY A 206 21.89 -21.55 -4.20
CA GLY A 206 20.53 -21.31 -3.70
C GLY A 206 20.40 -20.24 -2.61
N VAL A 207 21.50 -19.72 -2.10
CA VAL A 207 21.51 -18.71 -1.02
C VAL A 207 21.84 -17.32 -1.57
N THR A 208 20.98 -16.34 -1.27
CA THR A 208 21.27 -14.93 -1.57
C THR A 208 22.43 -14.44 -0.70
N LYS A 209 23.40 -13.77 -1.33
CA LYS A 209 24.52 -13.20 -0.60
C LYS A 209 24.03 -12.22 0.48
N PRO A 210 24.49 -12.30 1.72
CA PRO A 210 23.96 -11.49 2.83
C PRO A 210 24.21 -9.99 2.69
N PHE A 211 25.19 -9.59 1.87
CA PHE A 211 25.53 -8.20 1.57
C PHE A 211 24.87 -7.68 0.28
N SER A 212 24.06 -8.52 -0.37
CA SER A 212 23.38 -8.13 -1.61
C SER A 212 22.10 -7.40 -1.28
N GLU A 213 21.87 -6.27 -1.92
CA GLU A 213 20.61 -5.56 -1.81
C GLU A 213 19.50 -6.32 -2.53
N THR A 214 18.31 -6.34 -1.94
CA THR A 214 17.15 -6.99 -2.53
C THR A 214 16.23 -5.99 -3.21
N ARG A 215 15.64 -6.36 -4.35
CA ARG A 215 14.63 -5.56 -5.04
C ARG A 215 13.21 -5.80 -4.50
N SER A 216 12.97 -6.97 -3.92
CA SER A 216 11.66 -7.36 -3.40
C SER A 216 11.79 -8.07 -2.06
N TYR A 217 10.73 -8.04 -1.27
CA TYR A 217 10.68 -8.62 0.06
C TYR A 217 9.21 -8.81 0.47
N GLY A 218 8.97 -9.74 1.40
CA GLY A 218 7.67 -9.88 2.05
C GLY A 218 7.74 -9.42 3.49
N LEU A 219 6.90 -8.47 3.86
CA LEU A 219 6.83 -7.93 5.22
C LEU A 219 5.39 -7.57 5.58
N VAL A 220 4.96 -8.07 6.74
CA VAL A 220 3.72 -7.66 7.40
C VAL A 220 4.02 -7.44 8.88
N VAL A 221 3.50 -6.36 9.45
CA VAL A 221 3.75 -5.95 10.83
C VAL A 221 2.43 -5.82 11.57
N GLN A 222 2.33 -6.41 12.75
CA GLN A 222 1.26 -6.13 13.69
C GLN A 222 1.64 -4.93 14.54
N CYS A 223 0.74 -3.96 14.62
CA CYS A 223 0.86 -2.77 15.42
C CYS A 223 -0.23 -2.74 16.49
N ASP A 224 0.01 -2.04 17.59
CA ASP A 224 -1.03 -1.71 18.57
C ASP A 224 -1.96 -0.58 18.07
N ALA A 225 -2.91 -0.19 18.91
CA ALA A 225 -3.88 0.88 18.62
C ALA A 225 -3.23 2.25 18.34
N GLN A 226 -2.00 2.47 18.79
CA GLN A 226 -1.20 3.68 18.55
C GLN A 226 -0.20 3.51 17.40
N MET A 227 -0.36 2.48 16.57
CA MET A 227 0.53 2.11 15.46
C MET A 227 1.97 1.78 15.88
N ARG A 228 2.23 1.43 17.14
CA ARG A 228 3.55 0.96 17.57
C ARG A 228 3.72 -0.50 17.16
N PRO A 229 4.80 -0.86 16.43
CA PRO A 229 5.07 -2.22 16.02
C PRO A 229 5.21 -3.17 17.21
N ARG A 230 4.58 -4.35 17.13
CA ARG A 230 4.61 -5.42 18.15
C ARG A 230 5.36 -6.63 17.67
N ARG A 231 5.02 -7.12 16.49
CA ARG A 231 5.68 -8.27 15.84
C ARG A 231 5.63 -8.15 14.32
N SER A 232 6.47 -8.91 13.64
CA SER A 232 6.56 -8.89 12.19
C SER A 232 6.73 -10.29 11.61
N PHE A 233 6.23 -10.48 10.40
CA PHE A 233 6.39 -11.69 9.60
C PHE A 233 7.14 -11.34 8.32
N HIS A 234 8.10 -12.17 7.96
CA HIS A 234 9.03 -11.90 6.87
C HIS A 234 9.09 -13.05 5.88
N SER A 235 9.03 -12.74 4.60
CA SER A 235 9.56 -13.56 3.54
C SER A 235 10.82 -12.88 3.02
N ARG A 236 11.97 -13.46 3.35
CA ARG A 236 13.28 -12.87 3.05
C ARG A 236 13.55 -12.84 1.55
N ALA A 237 14.66 -12.24 1.14
CA ALA A 237 15.04 -12.05 -0.26
C ALA A 237 15.03 -13.33 -1.11
N ASP A 238 15.28 -14.48 -0.50
CA ASP A 238 15.24 -15.82 -1.11
C ASP A 238 13.88 -16.52 -0.98
N GLY A 239 12.92 -15.88 -0.32
CA GLY A 239 11.56 -16.39 -0.13
C GLY A 239 10.65 -16.21 -1.36
N THR A 240 9.43 -16.73 -1.25
CA THR A 240 8.45 -16.78 -2.34
C THR A 240 7.14 -16.04 -2.04
N ALA A 241 7.14 -15.14 -1.04
CA ALA A 241 5.95 -14.39 -0.64
C ALA A 241 6.27 -12.89 -0.54
N HIS A 242 6.63 -12.28 -1.68
CA HIS A 242 7.00 -10.87 -1.76
C HIS A 242 5.86 -9.98 -2.24
N GLY A 243 6.02 -8.68 -2.05
CA GLY A 243 5.00 -7.70 -2.41
C GLY A 243 3.70 -7.91 -1.62
N CYS A 244 3.79 -7.94 -0.29
CA CYS A 244 2.65 -8.09 0.59
C CYS A 244 1.84 -6.80 0.61
N VAL A 245 0.71 -6.77 -0.08
CA VAL A 245 -0.07 -5.54 -0.26
C VAL A 245 -1.24 -5.41 0.69
N SER A 246 -1.66 -6.50 1.33
CA SER A 246 -2.83 -6.52 2.21
C SER A 246 -2.73 -7.70 3.18
N ALA A 247 -3.30 -7.53 4.37
CA ALA A 247 -3.48 -8.60 5.34
C ALA A 247 -4.89 -8.50 5.95
N CYS A 248 -5.45 -9.62 6.39
CA CYS A 248 -6.69 -9.65 7.16
C CYS A 248 -6.73 -10.88 8.07
N GLU A 249 -7.35 -10.74 9.22
CA GLU A 249 -7.58 -11.84 10.16
C GLU A 249 -8.90 -12.57 9.87
N ARG A 250 -8.89 -13.85 10.11
CA ARG A 250 -10.10 -14.67 10.21
C ARG A 250 -9.90 -15.75 11.27
N GLY A 251 -10.58 -15.61 12.40
CA GLY A 251 -10.26 -16.41 13.58
C GLY A 251 -8.83 -16.16 14.02
N ASP A 252 -8.11 -17.24 14.33
CA ASP A 252 -6.71 -17.18 14.77
C ASP A 252 -5.69 -17.00 13.64
N ASP A 253 -6.14 -16.98 12.40
CA ASP A 253 -5.25 -16.99 11.24
C ASP A 253 -5.15 -15.62 10.58
N LEU A 254 -3.96 -15.34 10.07
CA LEU A 254 -3.69 -14.17 9.25
C LEU A 254 -3.60 -14.56 7.77
N PHE A 255 -4.41 -13.94 6.93
CA PHE A 255 -4.35 -14.07 5.48
C PHE A 255 -3.61 -12.88 4.90
N VAL A 256 -2.60 -13.13 4.07
CA VAL A 256 -1.74 -12.11 3.45
C VAL A 256 -1.77 -12.24 1.94
N ALA A 257 -2.13 -11.14 1.26
CA ALA A 257 -2.07 -11.07 -0.19
C ALA A 257 -0.65 -10.72 -0.65
N SER A 258 0.04 -11.68 -1.25
CA SER A 258 1.33 -11.50 -1.92
C SER A 258 1.09 -11.22 -3.40
N LYS A 259 1.03 -9.95 -3.79
CA LYS A 259 0.81 -9.53 -5.17
C LYS A 259 1.95 -9.96 -6.09
N GLY A 260 3.17 -9.93 -5.58
CA GLY A 260 4.35 -10.32 -6.37
C GLY A 260 4.32 -11.75 -6.86
N HIS A 261 3.76 -12.66 -6.08
CA HIS A 261 3.67 -14.08 -6.44
C HIS A 261 2.24 -14.53 -6.78
N GLY A 262 1.26 -13.61 -6.83
CA GLY A 262 -0.12 -13.92 -7.17
C GLY A 262 -0.77 -14.90 -6.18
N ARG A 263 -0.47 -14.80 -4.89
CA ARG A 263 -0.89 -15.76 -3.86
C ARG A 263 -1.56 -15.09 -2.69
N VAL A 264 -2.47 -15.83 -2.04
CA VAL A 264 -2.92 -15.54 -0.68
C VAL A 264 -2.29 -16.57 0.24
N LEU A 265 -1.56 -16.11 1.22
CA LEU A 265 -0.92 -16.94 2.25
C LEU A 265 -1.84 -17.02 3.45
N ARG A 266 -1.94 -18.17 4.07
CA ARG A 266 -2.51 -18.38 5.39
C ARG A 266 -1.39 -18.63 6.39
N LEU A 267 -1.26 -17.78 7.38
CA LEU A 267 -0.33 -17.91 8.48
C LEU A 267 -1.15 -18.40 9.69
N GLU A 268 -1.08 -19.70 9.94
CA GLU A 268 -1.87 -20.36 10.98
C GLU A 268 -1.49 -19.87 12.38
N GLY A 269 -2.48 -19.53 13.18
CA GLY A 269 -2.32 -19.03 14.52
C GLY A 269 -1.63 -17.67 14.65
N ALA A 270 -1.35 -16.99 13.52
CA ALA A 270 -0.62 -15.73 13.53
C ALA A 270 -1.44 -14.54 14.05
N ALA A 271 -2.75 -14.67 14.13
CA ALA A 271 -3.62 -13.65 14.70
C ALA A 271 -3.86 -13.80 16.21
N ARG A 272 -3.40 -14.89 16.83
CA ARG A 272 -3.47 -15.07 18.29
C ARG A 272 -2.67 -13.96 18.98
N GLU A 273 -3.23 -13.43 20.04
CA GLU A 273 -2.48 -12.57 20.96
C GLU A 273 -1.36 -13.40 21.60
N ALA A 274 -0.15 -12.85 21.64
CA ALA A 274 1.00 -13.49 22.28
C ALA A 274 1.00 -13.26 23.79
#